data_218d53f78bff99a1724da4ca9a961d42
#
_entry.id   218d53f78bff99a1724da4ca9a961d42
#
_cell.length_a   1.000
_cell.length_b   1.000
_cell.length_c   1.000
_cell.angle_alpha   90.00
_cell.angle_beta   90.00
_cell.angle_gamma   90.00
#
_symmetry.space_group_name_H-M   'P 1'
#
loop_
_entity.id
_entity.type
_entity.pdbx_description
1 polymer ?
#
loop_
_entity_poly.entity_id
_entity_poly.type
_entity_poly.pdbx_seq_one_letter_code
_entity_poly.pdbx_strand_id
1 'polypeptide(L)'
;MAATVRPQLKLRVPVEIVTFIRGCHPKLKRKIRAGLRHIVTEPESGKSLKDELEGLKSYRISRFRIIYRISSKKIIDVVAIGPRKTIYEETYRIIKKESNP
;
A
#
# COMPACT_ATOMS: atom_id res chain seq x y z
N MET A 1 26.21 -10.47 20.98
CA MET A 1 24.88 -10.88 20.61
C MET A 1 24.55 -10.35 19.20
N ALA A 2 24.23 -11.24 18.35
CA ALA A 2 23.91 -10.84 16.98
C ALA A 2 22.59 -10.07 16.95
N ALA A 3 22.63 -8.87 16.47
CA ALA A 3 21.40 -8.17 16.19
C ALA A 3 20.62 -8.98 15.15
N THR A 4 19.39 -9.24 15.44
CA THR A 4 18.53 -9.91 14.48
C THR A 4 18.31 -8.95 13.32
N VAL A 5 19.02 -9.19 12.23
CA VAL A 5 18.79 -8.41 11.02
C VAL A 5 17.51 -8.92 10.40
N ARG A 6 16.45 -8.17 10.51
CA ARG A 6 15.23 -8.47 9.78
C ARG A 6 15.52 -8.29 8.31
N PRO A 7 15.20 -9.28 7.46
CA PRO A 7 15.34 -9.08 6.03
C PRO A 7 14.48 -7.87 5.63
N GLN A 8 15.12 -6.92 4.96
CA GLN A 8 14.40 -5.75 4.49
C GLN A 8 13.39 -6.15 3.42
N LEU A 9 12.16 -5.77 3.65
CA LEU A 9 11.11 -5.98 2.67
C LEU A 9 11.27 -4.98 1.53
N LYS A 10 11.08 -5.46 0.32
CA LYS A 10 11.07 -4.59 -0.85
C LYS A 10 9.67 -4.06 -1.07
N LEU A 11 9.60 -2.79 -1.39
CA LEU A 11 8.35 -2.12 -1.71
C LEU A 11 8.28 -1.93 -3.21
N ARG A 12 7.25 -2.48 -3.84
CA ARG A 12 6.99 -2.25 -5.26
C ARG A 12 5.86 -1.25 -5.39
N VAL A 13 6.13 -0.16 -6.09
CA VAL A 13 5.16 0.92 -6.27
C VAL A 13 4.99 1.15 -7.77
N PRO A 14 3.80 0.93 -8.32
CA PRO A 14 3.55 1.18 -9.74
C PRO A 14 3.84 2.63 -10.12
N VAL A 15 4.23 2.84 -11.36
CA VAL A 15 4.61 4.17 -11.83
C VAL A 15 3.48 5.19 -11.67
N GLU A 16 2.23 4.77 -11.85
CA GLU A 16 1.06 5.63 -11.69
C GLU A 16 0.97 6.17 -10.26
N ILE A 17 1.30 5.32 -9.29
CA ILE A 17 1.27 5.72 -7.88
C ILE A 17 2.45 6.63 -7.55
N VAL A 18 3.62 6.35 -8.11
CA VAL A 18 4.78 7.22 -7.94
C VAL A 18 4.45 8.63 -8.46
N THR A 19 3.82 8.70 -9.63
CA THR A 19 3.40 9.96 -10.24
C THR A 19 2.39 10.69 -9.35
N PHE A 20 1.42 9.95 -8.83
CA PHE A 20 0.44 10.51 -7.90
C PHE A 20 1.12 11.12 -6.68
N ILE A 21 2.04 10.37 -6.06
CA ILE A 21 2.76 10.85 -4.87
C ILE A 21 3.55 12.11 -5.18
N ARG A 22 4.23 12.15 -6.31
CA ARG A 22 5.01 13.33 -6.72
C ARG A 22 4.16 14.57 -6.87
N GLY A 23 2.91 14.41 -7.31
CA GLY A 23 1.98 15.51 -7.47
C GLY A 23 1.25 15.93 -6.20
N CYS A 24 1.43 15.23 -5.10
CA CYS A 24 0.75 15.54 -3.85
C CYS A 24 1.33 16.77 -3.17
N HIS A 25 0.49 17.44 -2.38
CA HIS A 25 0.95 18.50 -1.49
C HIS A 25 2.08 17.98 -0.60
N PRO A 26 3.12 18.78 -0.31
CA PRO A 26 4.26 18.32 0.48
C PRO A 26 3.91 17.67 1.83
N LYS A 27 2.90 18.17 2.52
CA LYS A 27 2.46 17.58 3.79
C LYS A 27 1.94 16.16 3.59
N LEU A 28 1.09 15.97 2.58
CA LEU A 28 0.53 14.66 2.27
C LEU A 28 1.64 13.71 1.79
N LYS A 29 2.53 14.22 0.96
CA LYS A 29 3.68 13.44 0.46
C LYS A 29 4.51 12.88 1.63
N ARG A 30 4.80 13.71 2.63
CA ARG A 30 5.54 13.27 3.82
C ARG A 30 4.80 12.18 4.59
N LYS A 31 3.49 12.36 4.74
CA LYS A 31 2.66 11.37 5.44
C LYS A 31 2.60 10.05 4.70
N ILE A 32 2.50 10.10 3.38
CA ILE A 32 2.50 8.89 2.55
C ILE A 32 3.84 8.17 2.68
N ARG A 33 4.94 8.90 2.58
CA ARG A 33 6.28 8.30 2.73
C ARG A 33 6.47 7.67 4.10
N ALA A 34 6.02 8.35 5.16
CA ALA A 34 6.10 7.82 6.51
C ALA A 34 5.26 6.55 6.65
N GLY A 35 4.07 6.54 6.04
CA GLY A 35 3.20 5.37 6.04
C GLY A 35 3.83 4.20 5.30
N LEU A 36 4.45 4.45 4.16
CA LEU A 36 5.13 3.40 3.40
C LEU A 36 6.29 2.80 4.20
N ARG A 37 7.07 3.64 4.88
CA ARG A 37 8.14 3.15 5.76
C ARG A 37 7.58 2.29 6.90
N HIS A 38 6.46 2.70 7.49
CA HIS A 38 5.83 1.95 8.56
C HIS A 38 5.35 0.58 8.04
N ILE A 39 4.75 0.54 6.87
CA ILE A 39 4.29 -0.69 6.25
C ILE A 39 5.46 -1.66 6.04
N VAL A 40 6.59 -1.16 5.56
CA VAL A 40 7.78 -1.98 5.35
C VAL A 40 8.31 -2.55 6.68
N THR A 41 8.25 -1.76 7.73
CA THR A 41 8.70 -2.18 9.07
C THR A 41 7.72 -3.15 9.71
N GLU A 42 6.43 -2.89 9.56
CA GLU A 42 5.36 -3.72 10.13
C GLU A 42 4.29 -4.00 9.08
N PRO A 43 4.51 -5.02 8.24
CA PRO A 43 3.59 -5.31 7.14
C PRO A 43 2.15 -5.62 7.55
N GLU A 44 1.98 -6.10 8.79
CA GLU A 44 0.64 -6.44 9.30
C GLU A 44 -0.08 -5.24 9.93
N SER A 45 0.50 -4.05 9.87
CA SER A 45 -0.10 -2.86 10.50
C SER A 45 -1.37 -2.38 9.82
N GLY A 46 -1.54 -2.69 8.53
CA GLY A 46 -2.76 -2.32 7.83
C GLY A 46 -3.93 -3.22 8.19
N LYS A 47 -5.13 -2.70 8.02
CA LYS A 47 -6.36 -3.46 8.24
C LYS A 47 -6.57 -4.44 7.08
N SER A 48 -6.79 -5.71 7.40
CA SER A 48 -7.11 -6.72 6.38
C SER A 48 -8.49 -6.48 5.80
N LEU A 49 -8.56 -6.51 4.47
CA LEU A 49 -9.82 -6.33 3.75
C LEU A 49 -10.48 -7.68 3.51
N LYS A 50 -11.76 -7.65 3.18
CA LYS A 50 -12.59 -8.86 3.04
C LYS A 50 -13.25 -8.93 1.69
N ASP A 51 -13.94 -10.04 1.44
CA ASP A 51 -14.74 -10.28 0.23
C ASP A 51 -13.89 -10.14 -1.04
N GLU A 52 -14.31 -9.31 -1.96
CA GLU A 52 -13.61 -9.12 -3.23
C GLU A 52 -12.20 -8.56 -3.08
N LEU A 53 -11.91 -7.98 -1.92
CA LEU A 53 -10.61 -7.38 -1.64
C LEU A 53 -9.78 -8.23 -0.67
N GLU A 54 -10.18 -9.47 -0.46
CA GLU A 54 -9.44 -10.37 0.42
C GLU A 54 -8.00 -10.52 -0.03
N GLY A 55 -7.08 -10.54 0.93
CA GLY A 55 -5.65 -10.59 0.66
C GLY A 55 -4.99 -9.23 0.61
N LEU A 56 -5.77 -8.17 0.58
CA LEU A 56 -5.26 -6.81 0.61
C LEU A 56 -5.35 -6.22 2.00
N LYS A 57 -4.54 -5.19 2.23
CA LYS A 57 -4.54 -4.44 3.48
C LYS A 57 -4.69 -2.97 3.19
N SER A 58 -5.31 -2.25 4.12
CA SER A 58 -5.55 -0.82 4.02
C SER A 58 -4.86 -0.10 5.17
N TYR A 59 -3.96 0.82 4.85
CA TYR A 59 -3.25 1.63 5.83
C TYR A 59 -3.74 3.07 5.76
N ARG A 60 -4.16 3.59 6.91
CA ARG A 60 -4.76 4.93 6.98
C ARG A 60 -3.72 6.03 7.03
N ILE A 61 -3.91 7.05 6.20
CA ILE A 61 -3.13 8.28 6.22
C ILE A 61 -4.11 9.44 6.11
N SER A 62 -4.46 10.08 7.22
CA SER A 62 -5.46 11.15 7.24
C SER A 62 -6.76 10.69 6.55
N ARG A 63 -7.15 11.35 5.47
CA ARG A 63 -8.33 10.98 4.68
C ARG A 63 -8.03 10.04 3.55
N PHE A 64 -6.77 9.62 3.43
CA PHE A 64 -6.29 8.74 2.37
C PHE A 64 -6.03 7.35 2.91
N ARG A 65 -5.99 6.37 2.00
CA ARG A 65 -5.65 5.00 2.32
C ARG A 65 -4.59 4.51 1.34
N ILE A 66 -3.64 3.75 1.85
CA ILE A 66 -2.69 3.00 1.04
C ILE A 66 -3.19 1.57 1.02
N ILE A 67 -3.51 1.06 -0.16
CA ILE A 67 -3.91 -0.34 -0.32
C ILE A 67 -2.70 -1.11 -0.81
N TYR A 68 -2.36 -2.17 -0.10
CA TYR A 68 -1.18 -2.97 -0.41
C TYR A 68 -1.44 -4.43 -0.12
N ARG A 69 -0.55 -5.29 -0.62
CA ARG A 69 -0.57 -6.71 -0.29
C ARG A 69 0.86 -7.20 -0.07
N ILE A 70 0.98 -8.23 0.74
CA ILE A 70 2.25 -8.90 0.97
C ILE A 70 2.31 -10.00 -0.09
N SER A 71 3.08 -9.78 -1.17
CA SER A 71 3.16 -10.70 -2.30
C SER A 71 4.04 -11.90 -2.02
N SER A 72 5.05 -11.71 -1.18
CA SER A 72 5.93 -12.78 -0.75
C SER A 72 6.55 -12.35 0.57
N LYS A 73 7.36 -13.23 1.15
CA LYS A 73 8.02 -12.93 2.43
C LYS A 73 8.84 -11.63 2.42
N LYS A 74 9.25 -11.18 1.23
CA LYS A 74 10.15 -10.03 1.11
C LYS A 74 9.61 -8.91 0.24
N ILE A 75 8.39 -9.04 -0.28
CA ILE A 75 7.85 -8.06 -1.23
C ILE A 75 6.48 -7.57 -0.79
N ILE A 76 6.35 -6.26 -0.73
CA ILE A 76 5.07 -5.60 -0.50
C ILE A 76 4.71 -4.85 -1.78
N ASP A 77 3.55 -5.15 -2.33
CA ASP A 77 3.03 -4.46 -3.51
C ASP A 77 2.03 -3.40 -3.09
N VAL A 78 2.32 -2.15 -3.44
CA VAL A 78 1.33 -1.09 -3.30
C VAL A 78 0.39 -1.18 -4.49
N VAL A 79 -0.89 -1.32 -4.22
CA VAL A 79 -1.91 -1.51 -5.26
C VAL A 79 -2.56 -0.19 -5.64
N ALA A 80 -2.86 0.64 -4.64
CA ALA A 80 -3.55 1.91 -4.87
C ALA A 80 -3.35 2.85 -3.69
N ILE A 81 -3.44 4.15 -3.95
CA ILE A 81 -3.48 5.18 -2.92
C ILE A 81 -4.56 6.16 -3.34
N GLY A 82 -5.44 6.50 -2.43
CA GLY A 82 -6.48 7.46 -2.74
C GLY A 82 -7.36 7.80 -1.55
N PRO A 83 -8.35 8.68 -1.78
CA PRO A 83 -9.26 9.07 -0.73
C PRO A 83 -10.07 7.91 -0.21
N ARG A 84 -10.32 7.90 1.09
CA ARG A 84 -11.09 6.85 1.76
C ARG A 84 -12.44 6.57 1.07
N LYS A 85 -13.09 7.60 0.57
CA LYS A 85 -14.43 7.46 -0.01
C LYS A 85 -14.47 6.63 -1.28
N THR A 86 -13.41 6.66 -2.08
CA THR A 86 -13.41 6.06 -3.41
C THR A 86 -12.38 4.95 -3.59
N ILE A 87 -11.40 4.85 -2.69
CA ILE A 87 -10.25 3.97 -2.92
C ILE A 87 -10.64 2.49 -3.01
N TYR A 88 -11.62 2.05 -2.27
CA TYR A 88 -11.98 0.63 -2.30
C TYR A 88 -12.62 0.24 -3.63
N GLU A 89 -13.45 1.11 -4.18
CA GLU A 89 -14.04 0.90 -5.49
C GLU A 89 -12.99 0.93 -6.58
N GLU A 90 -12.07 1.88 -6.51
CA GLU A 90 -10.96 1.97 -7.47
C GLU A 90 -10.06 0.74 -7.39
N THR A 91 -9.78 0.28 -6.18
CA THR A 91 -8.97 -0.91 -5.95
C THR A 91 -9.63 -2.14 -6.56
N TYR A 92 -10.93 -2.28 -6.38
CA TYR A 92 -11.68 -3.38 -6.95
C TYR A 92 -11.54 -3.39 -8.48
N ARG A 93 -11.64 -2.25 -9.12
CA ARG A 93 -11.48 -2.14 -10.57
C ARG A 93 -10.07 -2.54 -11.03
N ILE A 94 -9.06 -2.13 -10.28
CA ILE A 94 -7.66 -2.49 -10.59
C ILE A 94 -7.48 -4.01 -10.53
N ILE A 95 -7.95 -4.62 -9.46
CA ILE A 95 -7.82 -6.07 -9.25
C ILE A 95 -8.59 -6.84 -10.32
N LYS A 96 -9.76 -6.38 -10.66
CA LYS A 96 -10.58 -7.02 -11.68
C LYS A 96 -9.89 -7.00 -13.05
N LYS A 97 -9.20 -5.90 -13.37
CA LYS A 97 -8.39 -5.82 -14.59
C LYS A 97 -7.22 -6.78 -14.57
N GLU A 98 -6.54 -6.93 -13.44
CA GLU A 98 -5.44 -7.88 -13.31
C GLU A 98 -5.91 -9.33 -13.50
N SER A 99 -7.13 -9.63 -13.06
CA SER A 99 -7.70 -10.97 -13.15
C SER A 99 -8.23 -11.32 -14.54
N ASN A 100 -8.49 -10.33 -15.37
CA ASN A 100 -8.99 -10.52 -16.73
C ASN A 100 -7.83 -10.33 -17.71
N PRO A 101 -7.34 -11.42 -18.33
CA PRO A 101 -6.30 -11.31 -19.33
C PRO A 101 -6.77 -10.62 -20.60
#